data_84bf9e4316259e7d17b58d56ded7c127
#
_entry.id   84bf9e4316259e7d17b58d56ded7c127
#
_cell.length_a   1.000
_cell.length_b   1.000
_cell.length_c   1.000
_cell.angle_alpha   90.00
_cell.angle_beta   90.00
_cell.angle_gamma   90.00
#
_symmetry.space_group_name_H-M   'P 1'
#
loop_
_entity.id
_entity.type
_entity.pdbx_description
1 polymer ?
#
loop_
_entity_poly.entity_id
_entity_poly.type
_entity_poly.pdbx_seq_one_letter_code
_entity_poly.pdbx_strand_id
1 'polypeptide(L)'
;MWNNGLATPKGKEYLNNEYTPELAKADIERVKGKCDLIIVAMHWGTEYSMGVSDKQEEVANYLSSLGVNIIIGAHPHVVEPIEYINNGKTLVIYSLGNFISDQEGIERLTGLMMEVT
;
A
#
# COMPACT_ATOMS: atom_id res chain seq x y z
N MET A 1 -2.44 -9.79 -7.89
CA MET A 1 -1.72 -8.58 -8.26
C MET A 1 -2.44 -7.90 -9.40
N TRP A 2 -2.72 -6.63 -9.25
CA TRP A 2 -3.54 -5.87 -10.18
C TRP A 2 -2.62 -5.11 -11.13
N ASN A 3 -2.58 -5.51 -12.37
CA ASN A 3 -1.87 -4.77 -13.42
C ASN A 3 -2.83 -4.04 -14.37
N ASN A 4 -4.11 -3.93 -14.00
CA ASN A 4 -5.18 -3.31 -14.82
C ASN A 4 -5.19 -3.81 -16.27
N GLY A 5 -4.86 -5.09 -16.49
CA GLY A 5 -4.74 -5.67 -17.82
C GLY A 5 -3.51 -5.24 -18.62
N LEU A 6 -2.63 -4.45 -18.03
CA LEU A 6 -1.37 -4.04 -18.65
C LEU A 6 -0.25 -5.00 -18.23
N ALA A 7 0.40 -5.61 -19.20
CA ALA A 7 1.58 -6.45 -18.96
C ALA A 7 2.85 -5.60 -19.04
N THR A 8 3.78 -5.82 -18.12
CA THR A 8 5.12 -5.25 -18.23
C THR A 8 5.80 -5.84 -19.48
N PRO A 9 6.35 -5.01 -20.39
CA PRO A 9 7.02 -5.51 -21.57
C PRO A 9 8.18 -6.42 -21.19
N LYS A 10 8.35 -7.52 -21.92
CA LYS A 10 9.43 -8.48 -21.70
C LYS A 10 10.80 -7.80 -21.73
N GLY A 11 11.62 -8.06 -20.69
CA GLY A 11 12.93 -7.44 -20.52
C GLY A 11 12.87 -6.02 -19.97
N LYS A 12 11.71 -5.57 -19.51
CA LYS A 12 11.46 -4.26 -18.90
C LYS A 12 10.83 -4.39 -17.50
N GLU A 13 11.03 -5.51 -16.84
CA GLU A 13 10.43 -5.82 -15.52
C GLU A 13 10.80 -4.78 -14.46
N TYR A 14 11.93 -4.09 -14.63
CA TYR A 14 12.37 -3.00 -13.75
C TYR A 14 11.48 -1.73 -13.80
N LEU A 15 10.59 -1.61 -14.80
CA LEU A 15 9.67 -0.46 -14.92
C LEU A 15 8.48 -0.57 -13.97
N ASN A 16 8.18 -1.77 -13.49
CA ASN A 16 7.08 -2.01 -12.57
C ASN A 16 7.55 -2.90 -11.42
N ASN A 17 7.55 -2.34 -10.23
CA ASN A 17 7.95 -3.07 -9.04
C ASN A 17 6.80 -3.97 -8.57
N GLU A 18 6.69 -5.13 -9.17
CA GLU A 18 5.64 -6.09 -8.87
C GLU A 18 5.90 -6.74 -7.51
N TYR A 19 4.93 -6.61 -6.58
CA TYR A 19 5.06 -7.16 -5.24
C TYR A 19 5.16 -8.69 -5.25
N THR A 20 6.22 -9.21 -4.65
CA THR A 20 6.30 -10.57 -4.12
C THR A 20 6.85 -10.53 -2.70
N PRO A 21 6.51 -11.51 -1.83
CA PRO A 21 7.07 -11.57 -0.48
C PRO A 21 8.60 -11.57 -0.46
N GLU A 22 9.22 -12.29 -1.41
CA GLU A 22 10.68 -12.41 -1.53
C GLU A 22 11.34 -11.09 -1.91
N LEU A 23 10.75 -10.37 -2.88
CA LEU A 23 11.25 -9.07 -3.31
C LEU A 23 11.11 -8.05 -2.18
N ALA A 24 9.94 -7.98 -1.55
CA ALA A 24 9.70 -7.09 -0.41
C ALA A 24 10.69 -7.35 0.72
N LYS A 25 10.92 -8.62 1.06
CA LYS A 25 11.92 -8.99 2.08
C LYS A 25 13.32 -8.53 1.70
N ALA A 26 13.76 -8.80 0.47
CA ALA A 26 15.08 -8.41 0.01
C ALA A 26 15.29 -6.89 0.04
N ASP A 27 14.28 -6.11 -0.38
CA ASP A 27 14.34 -4.65 -0.39
C ASP A 27 14.38 -4.08 1.02
N ILE A 28 13.55 -4.60 1.93
CA ILE A 28 13.52 -4.16 3.33
C ILE A 28 14.86 -4.51 4.04
N GLU A 29 15.37 -5.73 3.85
CA GLU A 29 16.66 -6.14 4.44
C GLU A 29 17.83 -5.26 3.94
N ARG A 30 17.79 -4.80 2.71
CA ARG A 30 18.82 -3.93 2.13
C ARG A 30 18.89 -2.55 2.80
N VAL A 31 17.77 -2.02 3.31
CA VAL A 31 17.69 -0.71 3.95
C VAL A 31 17.66 -0.78 5.47
N LYS A 32 17.30 -1.91 6.04
CA LYS A 32 17.22 -2.13 7.50
C LYS A 32 18.55 -1.82 8.19
N GLY A 33 18.48 -1.02 9.25
CA GLY A 33 19.67 -0.54 9.98
C GLY A 33 20.44 0.59 9.28
N LYS A 34 19.95 1.10 8.15
CA LYS A 34 20.51 2.25 7.44
C LYS A 34 19.60 3.49 7.49
N CYS A 35 18.42 3.34 8.03
CA CYS A 35 17.42 4.40 8.21
C CYS A 35 16.65 4.18 9.51
N ASP A 36 16.06 5.25 10.01
CA ASP A 36 15.27 5.24 11.25
C ASP A 36 13.81 4.87 11.00
N LEU A 37 13.33 5.05 9.74
CA LEU A 37 11.95 4.83 9.35
C LEU A 37 11.90 4.15 7.97
N ILE A 38 11.11 3.07 7.88
CA ILE A 38 10.81 2.38 6.63
C ILE A 38 9.35 2.60 6.28
N ILE A 39 9.12 3.25 5.14
CA ILE A 39 7.79 3.50 4.58
C ILE A 39 7.66 2.67 3.29
N VAL A 40 6.54 1.95 3.16
CA VAL A 40 6.23 1.17 1.96
C VAL A 40 4.94 1.71 1.32
N ALA A 41 5.00 2.08 0.05
CA ALA A 41 3.84 2.41 -0.74
C ALA A 41 3.33 1.16 -1.48
N MET A 42 2.04 0.89 -1.37
CA MET A 42 1.37 -0.27 -1.98
C MET A 42 0.26 0.17 -2.93
N HIS A 43 0.15 -0.50 -4.08
CA HIS A 43 -0.99 -0.38 -4.98
C HIS A 43 -1.76 -1.70 -4.91
N TRP A 44 -2.87 -1.72 -4.19
CA TRP A 44 -3.56 -2.94 -3.77
C TRP A 44 -5.07 -2.73 -3.56
N GLY A 45 -5.76 -3.79 -3.12
CA GLY A 45 -7.18 -3.72 -2.77
C GLY A 45 -8.11 -3.93 -3.95
N THR A 46 -9.36 -3.59 -3.76
CA THR A 46 -10.42 -3.71 -4.76
C THR A 46 -10.97 -2.33 -5.09
N GLU A 47 -11.04 -1.99 -6.38
CA GLU A 47 -11.60 -0.70 -6.80
C GLU A 47 -12.99 -0.47 -6.20
N TYR A 48 -13.17 0.72 -5.65
CA TYR A 48 -14.42 1.23 -5.08
C TYR A 48 -14.95 0.48 -3.85
N SER A 49 -14.15 -0.42 -3.27
CA SER A 49 -14.46 -1.06 -2.00
C SER A 49 -13.92 -0.22 -0.85
N MET A 50 -14.78 0.13 0.11
CA MET A 50 -14.38 0.82 1.34
C MET A 50 -13.89 -0.16 2.42
N GLY A 51 -14.03 -1.45 2.19
CA GLY A 51 -13.60 -2.52 3.10
C GLY A 51 -12.25 -3.09 2.69
N VAL A 52 -11.40 -3.32 3.68
CA VAL A 52 -10.10 -3.97 3.52
C VAL A 52 -10.31 -5.43 3.13
N SER A 53 -9.57 -5.92 2.16
CA SER A 53 -9.57 -7.33 1.75
C SER A 53 -8.59 -8.16 2.59
N ASP A 54 -8.88 -9.45 2.74
CA ASP A 54 -7.99 -10.41 3.43
C ASP A 54 -6.55 -10.35 2.87
N LYS A 55 -6.42 -10.10 1.57
CA LYS A 55 -5.10 -10.00 0.92
C LYS A 55 -4.34 -8.74 1.32
N GLN A 56 -5.01 -7.61 1.50
CA GLN A 56 -4.38 -6.41 2.04
C GLN A 56 -3.90 -6.65 3.47
N GLU A 57 -4.73 -7.28 4.31
CA GLU A 57 -4.35 -7.60 5.69
C GLU A 57 -3.17 -8.57 5.74
N GLU A 58 -3.17 -9.63 4.93
CA GLU A 58 -2.06 -10.58 4.84
C GLU A 58 -0.74 -9.87 4.49
N VAL A 59 -0.77 -9.02 3.46
CA VAL A 59 0.42 -8.29 3.00
C VAL A 59 0.86 -7.27 4.06
N ALA A 60 -0.06 -6.53 4.67
CA ALA A 60 0.25 -5.56 5.73
C ALA A 60 0.94 -6.25 6.93
N ASN A 61 0.39 -7.38 7.38
CA ASN A 61 0.98 -8.15 8.48
C ASN A 61 2.37 -8.69 8.11
N TYR A 62 2.55 -9.16 6.88
CA TYR A 62 3.86 -9.63 6.42
C TYR A 62 4.89 -8.50 6.40
N LEU A 63 4.58 -7.35 5.80
CA LEU A 63 5.47 -6.17 5.76
C LEU A 63 5.80 -5.68 7.17
N SER A 64 4.80 -5.64 8.05
CA SER A 64 4.99 -5.31 9.46
C SER A 64 5.96 -6.26 10.17
N SER A 65 5.87 -7.55 9.90
CA SER A 65 6.78 -8.57 10.46
C SER A 65 8.24 -8.38 10.03
N LEU A 66 8.46 -7.76 8.86
CA LEU A 66 9.79 -7.41 8.37
C LEU A 66 10.35 -6.11 9.00
N GLY A 67 9.52 -5.35 9.71
CA GLY A 67 9.91 -4.13 10.42
C GLY A 67 9.56 -2.84 9.68
N VAL A 68 8.57 -2.86 8.77
CA VAL A 68 8.02 -1.66 8.16
C VAL A 68 7.26 -0.85 9.20
N ASN A 69 7.47 0.47 9.21
CA ASN A 69 6.85 1.38 10.19
C ASN A 69 5.54 1.97 9.67
N ILE A 70 5.49 2.31 8.37
CA ILE A 70 4.30 2.90 7.76
C ILE A 70 4.04 2.21 6.42
N ILE A 71 2.79 1.82 6.19
CA ILE A 71 2.32 1.31 4.90
C ILE A 71 1.27 2.29 4.37
N ILE A 72 1.46 2.77 3.14
CA ILE A 72 0.55 3.70 2.46
C ILE A 72 -0.02 2.99 1.24
N GLY A 73 -1.32 2.70 1.27
CA GLY A 73 -2.04 2.07 0.19
C GLY A 73 -2.69 3.06 -0.77
N ALA A 74 -2.86 2.60 -2.00
CA ALA A 74 -3.57 3.27 -3.09
C ALA A 74 -4.24 2.23 -3.97
N HIS A 75 -5.04 2.62 -4.92
CA HIS A 75 -5.80 1.84 -5.91
C HIS A 75 -7.32 1.83 -5.67
N PRO A 76 -7.88 1.66 -4.45
CA PRO A 76 -9.34 1.55 -4.29
C PRO A 76 -10.12 2.78 -4.77
N HIS A 77 -9.48 3.94 -4.92
CA HIS A 77 -10.11 5.22 -5.28
C HIS A 77 -11.17 5.71 -4.28
N VAL A 78 -11.24 5.09 -3.13
CA VAL A 78 -12.05 5.47 -1.96
C VAL A 78 -11.21 5.38 -0.71
N VAL A 79 -11.61 6.07 0.35
CA VAL A 79 -10.93 5.98 1.64
C VAL A 79 -11.22 4.64 2.28
N GLU A 80 -10.17 3.93 2.66
CA GLU A 80 -10.24 2.69 3.46
C GLU A 80 -9.75 2.96 4.90
N PRO A 81 -9.97 2.03 5.84
CA PRO A 81 -9.53 2.15 7.23
C PRO A 81 -8.04 2.50 7.40
N ILE A 82 -7.76 3.10 8.54
CA ILE A 82 -6.40 3.38 9.03
C ILE A 82 -6.28 2.72 10.39
N GLU A 83 -5.23 1.95 10.61
CA GLU A 83 -5.03 1.27 11.88
C GLU A 83 -3.55 1.10 12.24
N TYR A 84 -3.30 0.88 13.51
CA TYR A 84 -2.02 0.39 14.01
C TYR A 84 -2.08 -1.11 14.20
N ILE A 85 -1.13 -1.82 13.61
CA ILE A 85 -0.96 -3.27 13.77
C ILE A 85 0.33 -3.59 14.54
N ASN A 86 0.53 -4.86 14.88
CA ASN A 86 1.75 -5.34 15.54
C ASN A 86 2.07 -4.56 16.83
N ASN A 87 1.07 -4.44 17.72
CA ASN A 87 1.19 -3.71 18.99
C ASN A 87 1.63 -2.23 18.81
N GLY A 88 1.09 -1.56 17.78
CA GLY A 88 1.35 -0.16 17.50
C GLY A 88 2.66 0.14 16.77
N LYS A 89 3.36 -0.88 16.30
CA LYS A 89 4.66 -0.71 15.63
C LYS A 89 4.56 -0.33 14.17
N THR A 90 3.43 -0.64 13.52
CA THR A 90 3.20 -0.33 12.11
C THR A 90 1.87 0.40 11.94
N LEU A 91 1.92 1.58 11.36
CA LEU A 91 0.75 2.31 10.89
C LEU A 91 0.40 1.83 9.49
N VAL A 92 -0.83 1.38 9.30
CA VAL A 92 -1.35 1.00 7.98
C VAL A 92 -2.44 1.99 7.56
N ILE A 93 -2.23 2.62 6.42
CA ILE A 93 -3.19 3.47 5.73
C ILE A 93 -3.60 2.69 4.49
N TYR A 94 -4.72 1.98 4.53
CA TYR A 94 -5.09 1.07 3.43
C TYR A 94 -5.40 1.80 2.13
N SER A 95 -6.09 2.94 2.21
CA SER A 95 -6.24 3.88 1.08
C SER A 95 -6.60 5.28 1.57
N LEU A 96 -5.97 6.29 1.00
CA LEU A 96 -6.30 7.70 1.23
C LEU A 96 -7.41 8.21 0.29
N GLY A 97 -7.93 7.38 -0.62
CA GLY A 97 -8.85 7.81 -1.66
C GLY A 97 -8.18 8.65 -2.74
N ASN A 98 -8.97 9.43 -3.46
CA ASN A 98 -8.48 10.32 -4.52
C ASN A 98 -8.18 11.72 -3.98
N PHE A 99 -7.02 12.28 -4.32
CA PHE A 99 -6.72 13.67 -4.02
C PHE A 99 -7.37 14.61 -5.05
N ILE A 100 -7.21 14.29 -6.34
CA ILE A 100 -7.89 14.94 -7.46
C ILE A 100 -8.29 13.85 -8.45
N SER A 101 -9.56 13.84 -8.87
CA SER A 101 -10.09 12.85 -9.80
C SER A 101 -11.28 13.43 -10.55
N ASP A 102 -11.52 12.95 -11.77
CA ASP A 102 -12.74 13.19 -12.54
C ASP A 102 -13.79 12.07 -12.39
N GLN A 103 -13.57 11.16 -11.43
CA GLN A 103 -14.53 10.11 -11.12
C GLN A 103 -15.79 10.69 -10.48
N GLU A 104 -16.92 10.02 -10.68
CA GLU A 104 -18.21 10.43 -10.12
C GLU A 104 -18.52 9.69 -8.81
N GLY A 105 -19.34 10.31 -7.96
CA GLY A 105 -19.79 9.76 -6.66
C GLY A 105 -18.97 10.30 -5.50
N ILE A 106 -19.67 10.57 -4.40
CA ILE A 106 -19.09 11.24 -3.22
C ILE A 106 -17.90 10.47 -2.65
N GLU A 107 -17.98 9.14 -2.62
CA GLU A 107 -16.94 8.26 -2.08
C GLU A 107 -15.64 8.39 -2.87
N ARG A 108 -15.74 8.58 -4.20
CA ARG A 108 -14.61 8.71 -5.13
C ARG A 108 -14.12 10.14 -5.30
N LEU A 109 -14.93 11.10 -4.84
CA LEU A 109 -14.54 12.53 -4.77
C LEU A 109 -13.99 12.89 -3.40
N THR A 110 -13.95 11.94 -2.47
CA THR A 110 -13.43 12.13 -1.11
C THR A 110 -12.00 11.58 -1.03
N GLY A 111 -11.08 12.43 -0.61
CA GLY A 111 -9.71 12.06 -0.25
C GLY A 111 -9.40 12.44 1.18
N LEU A 112 -8.48 11.73 1.79
CA LEU A 112 -7.98 12.01 3.13
C LEU A 112 -6.54 12.51 3.06
N MET A 113 -6.24 13.55 3.83
CA MET A 113 -4.87 14.02 4.10
C MET A 113 -4.54 13.67 5.55
N MET A 114 -3.38 13.09 5.78
CA MET A 114 -2.95 12.63 7.10
C MET A 114 -1.58 13.19 7.44
N GLU A 115 -1.44 13.70 8.66
CA GLU A 115 -0.17 14.07 9.25
C GLU A 115 0.24 13.00 10.26
N VAL A 116 1.47 12.55 10.19
CA VAL A 116 2.07 11.58 11.12
C VAL A 116 3.22 12.27 11.85
N THR A 117 3.11 12.38 13.17
CA THR A 117 4.11 13.04 14.04
C THR A 117 4.77 12.07 14.99
#